data_0e1164de22e49513203055fa07c05d5e
#
_entry.id   0e1164de22e49513203055fa07c05d5e
#
_cell.length_a   1.000
_cell.length_b   1.000
_cell.length_c   1.000
_cell.angle_alpha   90.00
_cell.angle_beta   90.00
_cell.angle_gamma   90.00
#
_symmetry.space_group_name_H-M   'P 1'
#
loop_
_entity.id
_entity.type
_entity.pdbx_description
1 polymer ?
#
loop_
_entity_poly.entity_id
_entity_poly.type
_entity_poly.pdbx_seq_one_letter_code
_entity_poly.pdbx_strand_id
1 'polypeptide(L)'
;MKNKKISVAASLLVVGLLTNGMQAKADDDDYNHDGYEKHEKYEKYDDHDDDYDYEYEDDYDDDDQYENYDTTNVVNEKGKWNIWTRSVVVDKEALPFTNSKQVVLKVTGTNKEVNLFAMPKDGEIFVPGKTVAKLLGATATYYKTSEILVIQNANHELIYRAGKNVAYDNYVKTPLPAHAFYLNNELYLPISAITNGLGFIAEWQEENQQFVCQPLN
;
A
#
# COMPACT_ATOMS: atom_id res chain seq x y z
N MET A 1 13.70 -7.54 -63.65
CA MET A 1 13.22 -7.31 -62.27
C MET A 1 12.25 -8.44 -61.92
N LYS A 2 12.61 -9.37 -60.99
CA LYS A 2 11.80 -10.53 -60.65
C LYS A 2 11.20 -10.28 -59.25
N ASN A 3 9.88 -10.16 -59.18
CA ASN A 3 9.14 -10.01 -57.95
C ASN A 3 9.05 -11.38 -57.23
N LYS A 4 9.68 -11.52 -56.08
CA LYS A 4 9.49 -12.66 -55.18
C LYS A 4 8.28 -12.39 -54.29
N LYS A 5 7.23 -13.18 -54.46
CA LYS A 5 6.08 -13.25 -53.54
C LYS A 5 6.48 -14.10 -52.34
N ILE A 6 6.44 -13.52 -51.16
CA ILE A 6 6.63 -14.22 -49.86
C ILE A 6 5.25 -14.69 -49.44
N SER A 7 5.09 -16.01 -49.36
CA SER A 7 3.88 -16.66 -48.84
C SER A 7 4.04 -16.86 -47.33
N VAL A 8 3.18 -16.23 -46.56
CA VAL A 8 3.11 -16.43 -45.10
C VAL A 8 2.12 -17.57 -44.84
N ALA A 9 2.62 -18.71 -44.40
CA ALA A 9 1.81 -19.82 -43.93
C ALA A 9 1.40 -19.56 -42.48
N ALA A 10 0.10 -19.39 -42.25
CA ALA A 10 -0.47 -19.32 -40.90
C ALA A 10 -0.67 -20.73 -40.35
N SER A 11 0.10 -21.10 -39.36
CA SER A 11 -0.08 -22.35 -38.61
C SER A 11 -1.11 -22.11 -37.50
N LEU A 12 -2.31 -22.66 -37.65
CA LEU A 12 -3.32 -22.78 -36.61
C LEU A 12 -2.95 -23.94 -35.68
N LEU A 13 -2.53 -23.62 -34.45
CA LEU A 13 -2.34 -24.59 -33.40
C LEU A 13 -3.63 -24.65 -32.58
N VAL A 14 -4.43 -25.70 -32.82
CA VAL A 14 -5.59 -26.04 -32.00
C VAL A 14 -5.09 -26.80 -30.77
N VAL A 15 -5.10 -26.13 -29.61
CA VAL A 15 -4.87 -26.77 -28.31
C VAL A 15 -6.20 -27.25 -27.76
N GLY A 16 -6.39 -28.58 -27.77
CA GLY A 16 -7.55 -29.23 -27.17
C GLY A 16 -7.53 -29.10 -25.64
N LEU A 17 -8.57 -28.50 -25.09
CA LEU A 17 -8.87 -28.50 -23.66
C LEU A 17 -9.42 -29.88 -23.24
N LEU A 18 -8.62 -30.65 -22.51
CA LEU A 18 -9.10 -31.78 -21.74
C LEU A 18 -9.64 -31.25 -20.40
N THR A 19 -10.94 -31.10 -20.32
CA THR A 19 -11.65 -30.84 -19.07
C THR A 19 -11.82 -32.15 -18.32
N ASN A 20 -10.95 -32.44 -17.36
CA ASN A 20 -11.22 -33.45 -16.34
C ASN A 20 -12.14 -32.81 -15.29
N GLY A 21 -13.43 -33.09 -15.40
CA GLY A 21 -14.40 -32.79 -14.35
C GLY A 21 -14.15 -33.63 -13.12
N MET A 22 -13.60 -33.06 -12.06
CA MET A 22 -13.73 -33.60 -10.72
C MET A 22 -15.09 -33.19 -10.17
N GLN A 23 -16.00 -34.17 -10.08
CA GLN A 23 -17.20 -34.06 -9.27
C GLN A 23 -16.79 -34.13 -7.81
N ALA A 24 -16.90 -33.01 -7.09
CA ALA A 24 -16.90 -33.01 -5.64
C ALA A 24 -18.22 -33.60 -5.17
N LYS A 25 -18.19 -34.77 -4.52
CA LYS A 25 -19.29 -35.29 -3.70
C LYS A 25 -19.35 -34.43 -2.45
N ALA A 26 -20.46 -33.76 -2.22
CA ALA A 26 -20.82 -33.24 -0.92
C ALA A 26 -21.30 -34.44 -0.07
N ASP A 27 -20.59 -34.75 0.98
CA ASP A 27 -21.06 -35.65 2.03
C ASP A 27 -21.94 -34.80 2.96
N ASP A 28 -23.26 -35.12 2.94
CA ASP A 28 -24.23 -34.64 3.91
C ASP A 28 -23.96 -35.36 5.24
N ASP A 29 -23.21 -34.73 6.13
CA ASP A 29 -23.15 -35.15 7.53
C ASP A 29 -24.30 -34.50 8.30
N ASP A 30 -25.39 -35.30 8.43
CA ASP A 30 -26.49 -35.09 9.37
C ASP A 30 -25.95 -35.11 10.82
N TYR A 31 -25.64 -33.97 11.40
CA TYR A 31 -25.47 -33.85 12.85
C TYR A 31 -26.83 -33.63 13.51
N ASN A 32 -27.45 -34.74 13.95
CA ASN A 32 -28.45 -34.78 14.97
C ASN A 32 -27.91 -34.12 16.25
N HIS A 33 -28.42 -32.96 16.59
CA HIS A 33 -28.15 -32.31 17.87
C HIS A 33 -29.30 -32.55 18.82
N ASP A 34 -29.30 -33.72 19.49
CA ASP A 34 -30.15 -34.01 20.60
C ASP A 34 -29.75 -33.15 21.82
N GLY A 35 -30.74 -32.44 22.28
CA GLY A 35 -31.05 -32.05 23.65
C GLY A 35 -29.95 -31.77 24.65
N TYR A 36 -29.69 -30.51 24.97
CA TYR A 36 -29.18 -30.18 26.29
C TYR A 36 -30.27 -29.46 27.10
N GLU A 37 -30.71 -30.19 28.12
CA GLU A 37 -31.64 -29.74 29.14
C GLU A 37 -31.11 -28.53 29.89
N LYS A 38 -31.97 -27.55 30.07
CA LYS A 38 -31.77 -26.40 30.96
C LYS A 38 -31.67 -26.89 32.41
N HIS A 39 -30.52 -26.72 33.02
CA HIS A 39 -30.40 -26.63 34.48
C HIS A 39 -30.23 -25.19 34.87
N GLU A 40 -31.35 -24.57 35.22
CA GLU A 40 -31.35 -23.35 36.01
C GLU A 40 -31.07 -23.74 37.49
N LYS A 41 -29.91 -23.42 37.96
CA LYS A 41 -29.60 -23.43 39.38
C LYS A 41 -29.09 -22.08 39.79
N TYR A 42 -30.04 -21.25 40.23
CA TYR A 42 -29.72 -20.00 40.90
C TYR A 42 -29.21 -20.36 42.30
N GLU A 43 -27.93 -20.26 42.53
CA GLU A 43 -27.37 -20.20 43.87
C GLU A 43 -27.36 -18.75 44.34
N LYS A 44 -28.13 -18.54 45.37
CA LYS A 44 -28.30 -17.33 46.12
C LYS A 44 -26.99 -17.11 46.90
N TYR A 45 -26.21 -16.10 46.54
CA TYR A 45 -25.09 -15.65 47.36
C TYR A 45 -25.59 -14.63 48.36
N ASP A 46 -25.40 -14.99 49.64
CA ASP A 46 -25.68 -14.17 50.78
C ASP A 46 -24.76 -12.94 50.79
N ASP A 47 -25.38 -11.82 51.15
CA ASP A 47 -24.72 -10.54 51.39
C ASP A 47 -23.68 -10.68 52.52
N HIS A 48 -22.42 -10.51 52.19
CA HIS A 48 -21.40 -10.17 53.14
C HIS A 48 -21.00 -8.71 52.89
N ASP A 49 -21.55 -7.83 53.71
CA ASP A 49 -21.08 -6.47 53.92
C ASP A 49 -19.71 -6.54 54.64
N ASP A 50 -18.64 -6.49 53.87
CA ASP A 50 -17.31 -6.19 54.39
C ASP A 50 -16.94 -4.78 53.93
N ASP A 51 -17.18 -3.83 54.85
CA ASP A 51 -16.69 -2.46 54.76
C ASP A 51 -15.15 -2.47 54.78
N TYR A 52 -14.55 -2.40 53.58
CA TYR A 52 -13.14 -2.03 53.45
C TYR A 52 -13.06 -0.56 53.10
N ASP A 53 -12.88 0.26 54.16
CA ASP A 53 -12.41 1.64 54.06
C ASP A 53 -10.99 1.62 53.49
N TYR A 54 -10.87 1.85 52.16
CA TYR A 54 -9.61 2.22 51.54
C TYR A 54 -9.47 3.73 51.62
N GLU A 55 -8.76 4.19 52.67
CA GLU A 55 -8.19 5.53 52.66
C GLU A 55 -7.16 5.60 51.54
N TYR A 56 -7.53 6.23 50.42
CA TYR A 56 -6.58 6.64 49.38
C TYR A 56 -5.87 7.88 49.91
N GLU A 57 -4.66 7.69 50.43
CA GLU A 57 -3.71 8.79 50.61
C GLU A 57 -3.27 9.21 49.21
N ASP A 58 -3.84 10.32 48.69
CA ASP A 58 -3.43 10.98 47.46
C ASP A 58 -2.11 11.72 47.71
N ASP A 59 -1.00 10.99 47.79
CA ASP A 59 0.33 11.57 47.67
C ASP A 59 0.61 11.80 46.14
N TYR A 60 -0.03 12.85 45.59
CA TYR A 60 0.42 13.43 44.33
C TYR A 60 1.63 14.31 44.62
N ASP A 61 2.82 13.72 44.60
CA ASP A 61 4.05 14.47 44.42
C ASP A 61 4.07 14.96 42.94
N ASP A 62 3.46 16.13 42.73
CA ASP A 62 3.54 16.93 41.50
C ASP A 62 4.97 17.49 41.32
N ASP A 63 5.94 16.60 41.11
CA ASP A 63 7.23 16.98 40.53
C ASP A 63 7.23 16.73 39.00
N ASP A 64 6.19 17.22 38.29
CA ASP A 64 6.24 17.40 36.86
C ASP A 64 7.26 18.51 36.52
N GLN A 65 8.55 18.14 36.55
CA GLN A 65 9.54 18.83 35.77
C GLN A 65 9.18 18.62 34.29
N TYR A 66 8.28 19.49 33.79
CA TYR A 66 8.13 19.68 32.36
C TYR A 66 9.50 20.14 31.86
N GLU A 67 10.29 19.18 31.37
CA GLU A 67 11.44 19.52 30.55
C GLU A 67 10.92 20.40 29.42
N ASN A 68 11.25 21.65 29.51
CA ASN A 68 10.94 22.68 28.54
C ASN A 68 11.72 22.31 27.28
N TYR A 69 11.13 21.42 26.44
CA TYR A 69 11.68 21.12 25.14
C TYR A 69 11.71 22.44 24.38
N ASP A 70 12.91 22.95 24.19
CA ASP A 70 13.20 24.14 23.42
C ASP A 70 12.69 23.93 21.98
N THR A 71 11.44 24.33 21.72
CA THR A 71 10.77 24.20 20.43
C THR A 71 11.28 25.22 19.41
N THR A 72 12.37 25.93 19.71
CA THR A 72 12.86 27.06 18.89
C THR A 72 13.60 26.67 17.62
N ASN A 73 13.79 25.35 17.31
CA ASN A 73 14.45 24.90 16.10
C ASN A 73 13.68 23.83 15.31
N VAL A 74 12.35 23.85 15.35
CA VAL A 74 11.60 23.14 14.33
C VAL A 74 11.74 23.94 13.04
N VAL A 75 12.78 23.63 12.27
CA VAL A 75 12.85 24.02 10.86
C VAL A 75 11.61 23.39 10.23
N ASN A 76 10.62 24.23 9.92
CA ASN A 76 9.42 23.82 9.21
C ASN A 76 9.81 23.53 7.76
N GLU A 77 10.57 22.46 7.55
CA GLU A 77 10.86 21.99 6.20
C GLU A 77 9.56 21.46 5.60
N LYS A 78 9.14 22.07 4.51
CA LYS A 78 8.00 21.57 3.75
C LYS A 78 8.28 20.17 3.25
N GLY A 79 7.34 19.29 3.44
CA GLY A 79 7.44 17.92 2.92
C GLY A 79 7.55 17.92 1.40
N LYS A 80 8.59 17.29 0.87
CA LYS A 80 8.79 17.18 -0.57
C LYS A 80 7.84 16.15 -1.16
N TRP A 81 7.23 16.49 -2.29
CA TRP A 81 6.29 15.59 -2.99
C TRP A 81 6.92 14.26 -3.43
N ASN A 82 8.23 14.19 -3.57
CA ASN A 82 8.98 12.98 -3.97
C ASN A 82 9.66 12.24 -2.82
N ILE A 83 9.42 12.66 -1.56
CA ILE A 83 9.94 12.01 -0.36
C ILE A 83 8.80 11.43 0.48
N TRP A 84 8.87 10.14 0.71
CA TRP A 84 8.00 9.46 1.68
C TRP A 84 8.62 9.51 3.07
N THR A 85 8.18 10.46 3.87
CA THR A 85 8.73 10.70 5.24
C THR A 85 8.36 9.60 6.24
N ARG A 86 7.39 8.72 5.90
CA ARG A 86 6.82 7.70 6.79
C ARG A 86 6.13 8.28 8.04
N SER A 87 5.85 9.57 8.00
CA SER A 87 5.10 10.31 9.02
C SER A 87 4.07 11.21 8.36
N VAL A 88 3.18 11.79 9.16
CA VAL A 88 2.19 12.76 8.66
C VAL A 88 2.88 14.12 8.46
N VAL A 89 2.84 14.64 7.25
CA VAL A 89 3.37 15.96 6.89
C VAL A 89 2.20 16.90 6.61
N VAL A 90 2.14 18.01 7.33
CA VAL A 90 1.03 18.98 7.23
C VAL A 90 1.29 20.00 6.12
N ASP A 91 2.52 20.48 5.98
CA ASP A 91 2.91 21.47 4.95
C ASP A 91 3.74 20.79 3.86
N LYS A 92 3.35 20.96 2.60
CA LYS A 92 3.97 20.31 1.44
C LYS A 92 4.42 21.32 0.40
N GLU A 93 5.46 20.99 -0.33
CA GLU A 93 5.88 21.72 -1.52
C GLU A 93 4.82 21.68 -2.62
N ALA A 94 4.86 22.65 -3.52
CA ALA A 94 4.04 22.63 -4.72
C ALA A 94 4.43 21.44 -5.62
N LEU A 95 3.39 20.84 -6.22
CA LEU A 95 3.60 19.75 -7.17
C LEU A 95 4.21 20.28 -8.47
N PRO A 96 4.99 19.45 -9.20
CA PRO A 96 5.62 19.83 -10.46
C PRO A 96 4.63 20.16 -11.56
N PHE A 97 3.38 19.68 -11.46
CA PHE A 97 2.27 20.01 -12.35
C PHE A 97 0.94 19.81 -11.62
N THR A 98 -0.12 20.46 -12.14
CA THR A 98 -1.45 20.48 -11.51
C THR A 98 -2.51 19.67 -12.25
N ASN A 99 -2.26 19.31 -13.52
CA ASN A 99 -3.21 18.55 -14.34
C ASN A 99 -2.71 17.13 -14.60
N SER A 100 -3.64 16.18 -14.58
CA SER A 100 -3.34 14.79 -14.93
C SER A 100 -2.88 14.68 -16.39
N LYS A 101 -1.80 13.97 -16.63
CA LYS A 101 -1.21 13.82 -17.95
C LYS A 101 -0.44 12.51 -18.13
N GLN A 102 -0.17 12.14 -19.38
CA GLN A 102 0.78 11.10 -19.68
C GLN A 102 2.20 11.64 -19.54
N VAL A 103 3.05 10.84 -18.91
CA VAL A 103 4.46 11.14 -18.67
C VAL A 103 5.31 9.90 -18.89
N VAL A 104 6.59 10.12 -19.16
CA VAL A 104 7.59 9.05 -19.20
C VAL A 104 8.20 8.92 -17.79
N LEU A 105 8.37 7.69 -17.32
CA LEU A 105 9.17 7.36 -16.15
C LEU A 105 10.40 6.57 -16.61
N LYS A 106 11.61 7.06 -16.29
CA LYS A 106 12.89 6.43 -16.63
C LYS A 106 13.66 6.02 -15.41
N VAL A 107 14.55 5.05 -15.55
CA VAL A 107 15.50 4.66 -14.49
C VAL A 107 16.90 5.04 -14.91
N THR A 108 17.58 5.86 -14.13
CA THR A 108 18.95 6.34 -14.38
C THR A 108 19.92 5.17 -14.56
N GLY A 109 20.84 5.33 -15.51
CA GLY A 109 21.85 4.32 -15.79
C GLY A 109 21.35 3.06 -16.49
N THR A 110 20.09 3.07 -16.93
CA THR A 110 19.47 1.96 -17.67
C THR A 110 18.72 2.47 -18.91
N ASN A 111 18.36 1.57 -19.81
CA ASN A 111 17.45 1.88 -20.93
C ASN A 111 15.99 1.59 -20.57
N LYS A 112 15.67 1.43 -19.29
CA LYS A 112 14.30 1.12 -18.84
C LYS A 112 13.48 2.39 -18.75
N GLU A 113 12.35 2.41 -19.46
CA GLU A 113 11.37 3.48 -19.39
C GLU A 113 9.95 2.93 -19.61
N VAL A 114 8.95 3.67 -19.15
CA VAL A 114 7.55 3.37 -19.35
C VAL A 114 6.73 4.66 -19.47
N ASN A 115 5.75 4.65 -20.38
CA ASN A 115 4.71 5.67 -20.42
C ASN A 115 3.63 5.32 -19.37
N LEU A 116 3.27 6.28 -18.55
CA LEU A 116 2.21 6.11 -17.55
C LEU A 116 1.39 7.38 -17.39
N PHE A 117 0.20 7.25 -16.81
CA PHE A 117 -0.67 8.36 -16.51
C PHE A 117 -0.42 8.82 -15.07
N ALA A 118 0.05 10.06 -14.91
CA ALA A 118 0.31 10.66 -13.61
C ALA A 118 -0.81 11.63 -13.22
N MET A 119 -1.26 11.55 -11.97
CA MET A 119 -2.42 12.29 -11.45
C MET A 119 -2.03 13.08 -10.21
N PRO A 120 -1.96 14.43 -10.27
CA PRO A 120 -1.86 15.25 -9.08
C PRO A 120 -3.19 15.22 -8.32
N LYS A 121 -3.10 14.86 -7.04
CA LYS A 121 -4.26 14.76 -6.15
C LYS A 121 -3.81 14.79 -4.69
N ASP A 122 -4.54 15.51 -3.82
CA ASP A 122 -4.29 15.55 -2.36
C ASP A 122 -2.84 15.91 -1.98
N GLY A 123 -2.18 16.78 -2.79
CA GLY A 123 -0.79 17.19 -2.57
C GLY A 123 0.26 16.13 -2.93
N GLU A 124 -0.12 15.10 -3.70
CA GLU A 124 0.75 14.03 -4.17
C GLU A 124 0.62 13.81 -5.67
N ILE A 125 1.65 13.20 -6.28
CA ILE A 125 1.56 12.69 -7.64
C ILE A 125 1.26 11.19 -7.57
N PHE A 126 0.10 10.80 -8.06
CA PHE A 126 -0.30 9.40 -8.11
C PHE A 126 0.08 8.75 -9.44
N VAL A 127 0.56 7.52 -9.36
CA VAL A 127 0.99 6.70 -10.51
C VAL A 127 0.48 5.27 -10.39
N PRO A 128 0.34 4.51 -11.51
CA PRO A 128 -0.03 3.09 -11.48
C PRO A 128 1.03 2.26 -10.76
N GLY A 129 0.70 1.75 -9.56
CA GLY A 129 1.66 1.11 -8.68
C GLY A 129 2.33 -0.14 -9.28
N LYS A 130 1.54 -1.01 -9.92
CA LYS A 130 2.07 -2.24 -10.54
C LYS A 130 3.03 -1.92 -11.70
N THR A 131 2.72 -0.91 -12.50
CA THR A 131 3.53 -0.49 -13.63
C THR A 131 4.88 0.06 -13.15
N VAL A 132 4.87 0.94 -12.15
CA VAL A 132 6.10 1.50 -11.56
C VAL A 132 6.94 0.43 -10.87
N ALA A 133 6.34 -0.45 -10.08
CA ALA A 133 7.06 -1.55 -9.41
C ALA A 133 7.84 -2.42 -10.40
N LYS A 134 7.19 -2.82 -11.51
CA LYS A 134 7.85 -3.62 -12.55
C LYS A 134 9.01 -2.90 -13.21
N LEU A 135 8.85 -1.61 -13.50
CA LEU A 135 9.94 -0.79 -14.07
C LEU A 135 11.16 -0.76 -13.15
N LEU A 136 10.93 -0.64 -11.83
CA LEU A 136 11.98 -0.62 -10.80
C LEU A 136 12.52 -2.02 -10.45
N GLY A 137 12.09 -3.07 -11.17
CA GLY A 137 12.62 -4.42 -11.02
C GLY A 137 11.96 -5.24 -9.89
N ALA A 138 10.85 -4.78 -9.35
CA ALA A 138 10.07 -5.52 -8.37
C ALA A 138 8.96 -6.36 -9.03
N THR A 139 8.53 -7.42 -8.36
CA THR A 139 7.29 -8.13 -8.68
C THR A 139 6.11 -7.40 -8.06
N ALA A 140 4.93 -7.47 -8.68
CA ALA A 140 3.73 -6.83 -8.18
C ALA A 140 2.51 -7.72 -8.42
N THR A 141 1.87 -8.13 -7.34
CA THR A 141 0.68 -8.98 -7.34
C THR A 141 -0.51 -8.24 -6.74
N TYR A 142 -1.61 -8.13 -7.50
CA TYR A 142 -2.85 -7.53 -7.03
C TYR A 142 -3.88 -8.60 -6.69
N TYR A 143 -4.34 -8.60 -5.44
CA TYR A 143 -5.38 -9.49 -4.92
C TYR A 143 -6.74 -8.78 -5.01
N LYS A 144 -7.52 -9.12 -6.02
CA LYS A 144 -8.75 -8.40 -6.37
C LYS A 144 -9.81 -8.40 -5.26
N THR A 145 -9.99 -9.53 -4.56
CA THR A 145 -11.02 -9.65 -3.52
C THR A 145 -10.74 -8.79 -2.29
N SER A 146 -9.47 -8.67 -1.91
CA SER A 146 -9.03 -7.87 -0.76
C SER A 146 -8.60 -6.45 -1.13
N GLU A 147 -8.52 -6.16 -2.45
CA GLU A 147 -8.03 -4.90 -3.01
C GLU A 147 -6.62 -4.54 -2.55
N ILE A 148 -5.78 -5.57 -2.39
CA ILE A 148 -4.40 -5.43 -1.90
C ILE A 148 -3.43 -5.58 -3.06
N LEU A 149 -2.45 -4.68 -3.14
CA LEU A 149 -1.28 -4.79 -4.00
C LEU A 149 -0.06 -5.11 -3.14
N VAL A 150 0.57 -6.26 -3.41
CA VAL A 150 1.84 -6.66 -2.81
C VAL A 150 2.94 -6.44 -3.83
N ILE A 151 3.98 -5.70 -3.43
CA ILE A 151 5.15 -5.40 -4.25
C ILE A 151 6.37 -5.94 -3.52
N GLN A 152 7.22 -6.70 -4.21
CA GLN A 152 8.37 -7.35 -3.61
C GLN A 152 9.59 -7.31 -4.52
N ASN A 153 10.75 -7.07 -3.93
CA ASN A 153 12.06 -7.33 -4.52
C ASN A 153 12.95 -8.08 -3.50
N ALA A 154 14.24 -8.20 -3.74
CA ALA A 154 15.14 -8.94 -2.85
C ALA A 154 15.22 -8.34 -1.43
N ASN A 155 14.99 -7.04 -1.26
CA ASN A 155 15.23 -6.30 -0.02
C ASN A 155 13.99 -5.66 0.58
N HIS A 156 12.90 -5.52 -0.19
CA HIS A 156 11.71 -4.76 0.20
C HIS A 156 10.44 -5.54 -0.09
N GLU A 157 9.51 -5.47 0.87
CA GLU A 157 8.12 -5.85 0.70
C GLU A 157 7.22 -4.67 1.06
N LEU A 158 6.35 -4.29 0.15
CA LEU A 158 5.41 -3.20 0.31
C LEU A 158 4.00 -3.73 0.08
N ILE A 159 3.09 -3.44 1.01
CA ILE A 159 1.70 -3.87 0.91
C ILE A 159 0.81 -2.63 0.98
N TYR A 160 0.00 -2.43 -0.04
CA TYR A 160 -0.95 -1.32 -0.16
C TYR A 160 -2.37 -1.85 -0.31
N ARG A 161 -3.34 -1.11 0.21
CA ARG A 161 -4.76 -1.42 0.02
C ARG A 161 -5.52 -0.20 -0.50
N ALA A 162 -6.43 -0.42 -1.45
CA ALA A 162 -7.30 0.62 -1.97
C ALA A 162 -8.13 1.29 -0.85
N GLY A 163 -8.33 2.60 -0.95
CA GLY A 163 -9.08 3.38 0.04
C GLY A 163 -8.38 3.58 1.38
N LYS A 164 -7.08 3.23 1.51
CA LYS A 164 -6.32 3.39 2.75
C LYS A 164 -5.15 4.35 2.57
N ASN A 165 -4.83 5.08 3.63
CA ASN A 165 -3.65 5.94 3.76
C ASN A 165 -2.56 5.30 4.63
N VAL A 166 -2.49 3.98 4.61
CA VAL A 166 -1.52 3.17 5.34
C VAL A 166 -1.00 2.09 4.41
N ALA A 167 0.32 1.87 4.45
CA ALA A 167 1.00 0.75 3.86
C ALA A 167 1.69 -0.10 4.94
N TYR A 168 2.15 -1.28 4.55
CA TYR A 168 3.16 -2.00 5.30
C TYR A 168 4.47 -1.93 4.50
N ASP A 169 5.51 -1.40 5.13
CA ASP A 169 6.88 -1.30 4.61
C ASP A 169 7.74 -2.29 5.40
N ASN A 170 8.10 -3.41 4.80
CA ASN A 170 8.78 -4.52 5.46
C ASN A 170 8.11 -4.92 6.80
N TYR A 171 6.79 -5.20 6.75
CA TYR A 171 5.92 -5.57 7.88
C TYR A 171 5.66 -4.44 8.89
N VAL A 172 6.24 -3.26 8.75
CA VAL A 172 5.99 -2.11 9.61
C VAL A 172 4.81 -1.31 9.07
N LYS A 173 3.78 -1.12 9.91
CA LYS A 173 2.63 -0.27 9.56
C LYS A 173 3.08 1.17 9.43
N THR A 174 2.95 1.74 8.24
CA THR A 174 3.55 3.02 7.86
C THR A 174 2.49 3.93 7.24
N PRO A 175 2.34 5.20 7.68
CA PRO A 175 1.43 6.15 7.05
C PRO A 175 1.80 6.41 5.59
N LEU A 176 0.78 6.50 4.74
CA LEU A 176 0.91 7.04 3.39
C LEU A 176 0.57 8.53 3.39
N PRO A 177 1.20 9.32 2.52
CA PRO A 177 0.93 10.75 2.44
C PRO A 177 -0.49 11.08 1.91
N ALA A 178 -1.14 10.12 1.23
CA ALA A 178 -2.53 10.21 0.78
C ALA A 178 -3.13 8.81 0.55
N HIS A 179 -4.46 8.73 0.39
CA HIS A 179 -5.16 7.47 0.21
C HIS A 179 -4.88 6.85 -1.16
N ALA A 180 -4.43 5.59 -1.17
CA ALA A 180 -4.36 4.79 -2.39
C ALA A 180 -5.77 4.59 -2.98
N PHE A 181 -5.92 4.59 -4.31
CA PHE A 181 -7.21 4.36 -4.96
C PHE A 181 -7.08 3.49 -6.21
N TYR A 182 -8.18 2.82 -6.55
CA TYR A 182 -8.24 1.93 -7.69
C TYR A 182 -8.89 2.63 -8.89
N LEU A 183 -8.21 2.60 -10.03
CA LEU A 183 -8.69 3.20 -11.27
C LEU A 183 -8.19 2.38 -12.47
N ASN A 184 -9.06 2.11 -13.43
CA ASN A 184 -8.72 1.43 -14.70
C ASN A 184 -7.91 0.12 -14.52
N ASN A 185 -8.32 -0.73 -13.58
CA ASN A 185 -7.67 -2.00 -13.24
C ASN A 185 -6.26 -1.88 -12.64
N GLU A 186 -5.89 -0.70 -12.14
CA GLU A 186 -4.63 -0.44 -11.46
C GLU A 186 -4.86 0.23 -10.11
N LEU A 187 -4.04 -0.11 -9.11
CA LEU A 187 -3.97 0.64 -7.87
C LEU A 187 -3.01 1.81 -8.05
N TYR A 188 -3.53 3.02 -7.90
CA TYR A 188 -2.76 4.26 -7.93
C TYR A 188 -2.21 4.57 -6.55
N LEU A 189 -0.93 4.86 -6.49
CA LEU A 189 -0.16 5.13 -5.29
C LEU A 189 0.59 6.46 -5.43
N PRO A 190 0.85 7.18 -4.32
CA PRO A 190 1.80 8.29 -4.33
C PRO A 190 3.14 7.81 -4.89
N ILE A 191 3.69 8.54 -5.85
CA ILE A 191 4.97 8.18 -6.49
C ILE A 191 6.09 8.10 -5.46
N SER A 192 6.10 8.99 -4.46
CA SER A 192 7.04 8.97 -3.34
C SER A 192 7.00 7.63 -2.60
N ALA A 193 5.81 7.15 -2.24
CA ALA A 193 5.65 5.94 -1.44
C ALA A 193 6.18 4.69 -2.17
N ILE A 194 5.89 4.56 -3.47
CA ILE A 194 6.36 3.39 -4.22
C ILE A 194 7.84 3.47 -4.59
N THR A 195 8.34 4.64 -5.01
CA THR A 195 9.74 4.77 -5.39
C THR A 195 10.67 4.67 -4.18
N ASN A 196 10.40 5.43 -3.11
CA ASN A 196 11.24 5.40 -1.91
C ASN A 196 11.13 4.05 -1.18
N GLY A 197 9.94 3.42 -1.17
CA GLY A 197 9.76 2.09 -0.61
C GLY A 197 10.57 1.01 -1.33
N LEU A 198 10.93 1.22 -2.60
CA LEU A 198 11.78 0.33 -3.39
C LEU A 198 13.26 0.79 -3.46
N GLY A 199 13.65 1.82 -2.72
CA GLY A 199 15.01 2.34 -2.67
C GLY A 199 15.37 3.30 -3.81
N PHE A 200 14.37 3.99 -4.37
CA PHE A 200 14.57 5.00 -5.42
C PHE A 200 13.93 6.33 -5.02
N ILE A 201 14.41 7.42 -5.65
CA ILE A 201 13.73 8.71 -5.64
C ILE A 201 13.35 9.08 -7.07
N ALA A 202 12.16 9.64 -7.25
CA ALA A 202 11.70 10.17 -8.53
C ALA A 202 11.90 11.68 -8.57
N GLU A 203 12.58 12.17 -9.60
CA GLU A 203 12.77 13.60 -9.86
C GLU A 203 12.00 13.98 -11.13
N TRP A 204 11.38 15.17 -11.12
CA TRP A 204 10.72 15.70 -12.29
C TRP A 204 11.68 16.53 -13.13
N GLN A 205 11.77 16.22 -14.41
CA GLN A 205 12.50 17.00 -15.41
C GLN A 205 11.54 17.77 -16.31
N GLU A 206 11.40 19.06 -16.04
CA GLU A 206 10.44 19.94 -16.74
C GLU A 206 10.72 20.00 -18.25
N GLU A 207 11.99 20.08 -18.66
CA GLU A 207 12.38 20.19 -20.05
C GLU A 207 11.91 19.00 -20.91
N ASN A 208 11.95 17.80 -20.32
CA ASN A 208 11.61 16.56 -20.98
C ASN A 208 10.20 16.04 -20.63
N GLN A 209 9.49 16.72 -19.73
CA GLN A 209 8.19 16.30 -19.19
C GLN A 209 8.19 14.84 -18.73
N GLN A 210 9.21 14.45 -17.95
CA GLN A 210 9.44 13.07 -17.51
C GLN A 210 9.87 12.99 -16.04
N PHE A 211 9.58 11.86 -15.41
CA PHE A 211 10.21 11.48 -14.16
C PHE A 211 11.49 10.67 -14.44
N VAL A 212 12.51 10.90 -13.61
CA VAL A 212 13.72 10.12 -13.60
C VAL A 212 13.92 9.51 -12.21
N CYS A 213 13.89 8.18 -12.13
CA CYS A 213 14.17 7.45 -10.90
C CYS A 213 15.65 7.18 -10.78
N GLN A 214 16.23 7.54 -9.64
CA GLN A 214 17.60 7.22 -9.26
C GLN A 214 17.63 6.51 -7.91
N PRO A 215 18.62 5.65 -7.62
CA PRO A 215 18.75 5.02 -6.32
C PRO A 215 18.84 6.05 -5.20
N LEU A 216 18.17 5.77 -4.07
CA LEU A 216 18.39 6.49 -2.82
C LEU A 216 19.74 6.06 -2.25
N ASN A 217 20.63 7.01 -2.03
CA ASN A 217 21.95 6.79 -1.42
C ASN A 217 21.84 6.73 0.10
#